data_38cef775633d2d926ca5acc398104d57
#
_entry.id   38cef775633d2d926ca5acc398104d57
#
_cell.length_a   1.000
_cell.length_b   1.000
_cell.length_c   1.000
_cell.angle_alpha   90.00
_cell.angle_beta   90.00
_cell.angle_gamma   90.00
#
_symmetry.space_group_name_H-M   'P 1'
#
loop_
_entity.id
_entity.type
_entity.pdbx_description
1 polymer ?
#
loop_
_entity_poly.entity_id
_entity_poly.type
_entity_poly.pdbx_seq_one_letter_code
_entity_poly.pdbx_strand_id
1 'polypeptide(L)'
;MNDFDNNAEFDDEINPRELFAVLWLNKKFIVTFTTFAALVSILYSLSLTNIYTARTLLTPTTSSGSSGLVSQNKKYLASMAGINLLNSGSDNNLEVALKLAKSKKLLDQLILYESFLPDLLASKSWSMQTNTVKYDKALYDKKNNQWVRKASLPFKQIPSSQEALGVFSGLVSISQDKKTQLVTLNVEHLSPVVAQQWSLWIVKEINAILANMEISNSQASIDYLNSQIKITPYSELRTMFYQLIQESTQSMMLASVNPEYVLTTIDPPVIPEMKSKPKRALSSILGTLLGGMLSILIIFFR
;
A
#
# COMPACT_ATOMS: atom_id res chain seq x y z
N MET A 1 -11.28 -54.98 -60.19
CA MET A 1 -9.96 -54.41 -59.82
C MET A 1 -10.18 -53.38 -58.74
N ASN A 2 -9.72 -53.68 -57.63
CA ASN A 2 -10.24 -53.40 -56.30
C ASN A 2 -10.06 -51.94 -55.83
N ASP A 3 -11.16 -51.35 -55.46
CA ASP A 3 -11.23 -50.17 -54.67
C ASP A 3 -11.23 -50.53 -53.16
N PHE A 4 -10.19 -50.21 -52.47
CA PHE A 4 -10.16 -50.20 -51.02
C PHE A 4 -10.39 -48.77 -50.53
N ASP A 5 -11.65 -48.41 -50.40
CA ASP A 5 -12.06 -47.26 -49.60
C ASP A 5 -12.03 -47.63 -48.11
N ASN A 6 -10.95 -47.23 -47.47
CA ASN A 6 -10.80 -47.28 -46.02
C ASN A 6 -10.92 -45.83 -45.48
N ASN A 7 -12.12 -45.29 -45.55
CA ASN A 7 -12.47 -44.09 -44.77
C ASN A 7 -12.98 -44.54 -43.40
N ALA A 8 -12.04 -44.79 -42.47
CA ALA A 8 -12.34 -44.74 -41.06
C ALA A 8 -12.44 -43.27 -40.68
N GLU A 9 -13.59 -42.66 -40.89
CA GLU A 9 -13.96 -41.42 -40.24
C GLU A 9 -13.97 -41.68 -38.73
N PHE A 10 -12.95 -41.19 -38.02
CA PHE A 10 -13.01 -41.03 -36.60
C PHE A 10 -14.04 -39.91 -36.35
N ASP A 11 -15.31 -40.35 -36.21
CA ASP A 11 -16.43 -39.51 -35.79
C ASP A 11 -16.25 -39.24 -34.28
N ASP A 12 -15.29 -38.33 -33.98
CA ASP A 12 -14.98 -37.84 -32.61
C ASP A 12 -15.98 -36.76 -32.23
N GLU A 13 -17.25 -36.89 -32.63
CA GLU A 13 -18.32 -36.04 -32.15
C GLU A 13 -18.63 -36.39 -30.69
N ILE A 14 -18.05 -35.56 -29.77
CA ILE A 14 -18.36 -35.65 -28.35
C ILE A 14 -19.88 -35.44 -28.20
N ASN A 15 -20.61 -36.54 -28.03
CA ASN A 15 -22.07 -36.49 -27.91
C ASN A 15 -22.48 -35.96 -26.54
N PRO A 16 -23.06 -34.73 -26.43
CA PRO A 16 -23.43 -34.13 -25.14
C PRO A 16 -24.35 -34.99 -24.28
N ARG A 17 -25.10 -35.90 -24.91
CA ARG A 17 -26.02 -36.84 -24.22
C ARG A 17 -25.27 -37.95 -23.50
N GLU A 18 -24.16 -38.42 -24.03
CA GLU A 18 -23.31 -39.43 -23.40
C GLU A 18 -22.57 -38.84 -22.20
N LEU A 19 -22.05 -37.61 -22.35
CA LEU A 19 -21.44 -36.85 -21.24
C LEU A 19 -22.44 -36.70 -20.09
N PHE A 20 -23.67 -36.33 -20.39
CA PHE A 20 -24.70 -36.15 -19.35
C PHE A 20 -25.07 -37.48 -18.68
N ALA A 21 -25.16 -38.58 -19.46
CA ALA A 21 -25.43 -39.90 -18.92
C ALA A 21 -24.35 -40.37 -17.93
N VAL A 22 -23.06 -40.18 -18.26
CA VAL A 22 -21.92 -40.52 -17.39
C VAL A 22 -21.97 -39.75 -16.10
N LEU A 23 -22.28 -38.44 -16.17
CA LEU A 23 -22.42 -37.59 -14.98
C LEU A 23 -23.62 -38.03 -14.12
N TRP A 24 -24.72 -38.38 -14.74
CA TRP A 24 -25.93 -38.81 -14.01
C TRP A 24 -25.74 -40.17 -13.31
N LEU A 25 -25.05 -41.11 -13.94
CA LEU A 25 -24.70 -42.40 -13.34
C LEU A 25 -23.80 -42.24 -12.11
N ASN A 26 -22.86 -41.26 -12.14
CA ASN A 26 -21.90 -41.00 -11.08
C ASN A 26 -22.32 -39.86 -10.13
N LYS A 27 -23.59 -39.42 -10.16
CA LYS A 27 -24.06 -38.28 -9.34
C LYS A 27 -23.78 -38.41 -7.84
N LYS A 28 -23.84 -39.65 -7.30
CA LYS A 28 -23.53 -39.89 -5.88
C LYS A 28 -22.06 -39.54 -5.57
N PHE A 29 -21.14 -39.91 -6.44
CA PHE A 29 -19.71 -39.57 -6.29
C PHE A 29 -19.50 -38.07 -6.40
N ILE A 30 -20.11 -37.40 -7.38
CA ILE A 30 -20.01 -35.95 -7.56
C ILE A 30 -20.50 -35.24 -6.29
N VAL A 31 -21.68 -35.59 -5.79
CA VAL A 31 -22.28 -34.95 -4.61
C VAL A 31 -21.42 -35.19 -3.36
N THR A 32 -20.97 -36.41 -3.11
CA THR A 32 -20.14 -36.71 -1.92
C THR A 32 -18.81 -36.01 -1.97
N PHE A 33 -18.13 -36.01 -3.12
CA PHE A 33 -16.83 -35.33 -3.28
C PHE A 33 -16.97 -33.82 -3.17
N THR A 34 -17.99 -33.22 -3.81
CA THR A 34 -18.25 -31.77 -3.74
C THR A 34 -18.60 -31.34 -2.31
N THR A 35 -19.44 -32.15 -1.61
CA THR A 35 -19.78 -31.88 -0.20
C THR A 35 -18.53 -31.95 0.70
N PHE A 36 -17.67 -32.93 0.50
CA PHE A 36 -16.41 -33.05 1.22
C PHE A 36 -15.52 -31.84 0.98
N ALA A 37 -15.34 -31.43 -0.29
CA ALA A 37 -14.55 -30.24 -0.65
C ALA A 37 -15.14 -28.96 -0.03
N ALA A 38 -16.48 -28.84 0.01
CA ALA A 38 -17.15 -27.73 0.66
C ALA A 38 -16.86 -27.68 2.18
N LEU A 39 -16.93 -28.81 2.86
CA LEU A 39 -16.61 -28.89 4.31
C LEU A 39 -15.15 -28.51 4.57
N VAL A 40 -14.21 -29.04 3.80
CA VAL A 40 -12.78 -28.69 3.91
C VAL A 40 -12.57 -27.19 3.68
N SER A 41 -13.22 -26.62 2.65
CA SER A 41 -13.12 -25.17 2.35
C SER A 41 -13.68 -24.30 3.49
N ILE A 42 -14.81 -24.70 4.10
CA ILE A 42 -15.39 -24.00 5.25
C ILE A 42 -14.43 -24.06 6.45
N LEU A 43 -13.92 -25.23 6.80
CA LEU A 43 -12.98 -25.40 7.92
C LEU A 43 -11.72 -24.57 7.71
N TYR A 44 -11.16 -24.60 6.50
CA TYR A 44 -10.02 -23.76 6.13
C TYR A 44 -10.34 -22.26 6.29
N SER A 45 -11.49 -21.81 5.77
CA SER A 45 -11.91 -20.41 5.86
C SER A 45 -12.13 -19.94 7.32
N LEU A 46 -12.54 -20.83 8.19
CA LEU A 46 -12.72 -20.54 9.63
C LEU A 46 -11.39 -20.45 10.36
N SER A 47 -10.35 -21.16 9.93
CA SER A 47 -9.01 -21.12 10.53
C SER A 47 -8.23 -19.84 10.20
N LEU A 48 -8.63 -19.08 9.15
CA LEU A 48 -7.97 -17.84 8.78
C LEU A 48 -8.24 -16.72 9.78
N THR A 49 -7.19 -15.95 10.10
CA THR A 49 -7.28 -14.80 11.01
C THR A 49 -8.07 -13.65 10.40
N ASN A 50 -8.84 -12.94 11.23
CA ASN A 50 -9.55 -11.76 10.79
C ASN A 50 -8.58 -10.58 10.61
N ILE A 51 -8.76 -9.81 9.55
CA ILE A 51 -8.01 -8.58 9.26
C ILE A 51 -9.00 -7.43 9.18
N TYR A 52 -8.63 -6.32 9.77
CA TYR A 52 -9.39 -5.07 9.76
C TYR A 52 -8.65 -4.04 8.93
N THR A 53 -9.39 -3.20 8.20
CA THR A 53 -8.82 -2.15 7.35
C THR A 53 -9.30 -0.80 7.82
N ALA A 54 -8.38 0.03 8.30
CA ALA A 54 -8.64 1.45 8.53
C ALA A 54 -8.45 2.20 7.21
N ARG A 55 -9.41 3.04 6.87
CA ARG A 55 -9.38 3.86 5.66
C ARG A 55 -9.31 5.33 6.03
N THR A 56 -8.42 6.08 5.38
CA THR A 56 -8.31 7.53 5.47
C THR A 56 -8.47 8.14 4.09
N LEU A 57 -9.29 9.17 3.98
CA LEU A 57 -9.46 9.94 2.76
C LEU A 57 -8.70 11.26 2.88
N LEU A 58 -7.82 11.51 1.94
CA LEU A 58 -6.92 12.65 1.91
C LEU A 58 -7.09 13.42 0.61
N THR A 59 -6.78 14.71 0.64
CA THR A 59 -6.63 15.53 -0.56
C THR A 59 -5.21 16.06 -0.64
N PRO A 60 -4.62 16.16 -1.84
CA PRO A 60 -3.38 16.89 -1.99
C PRO A 60 -3.57 18.34 -1.59
N THR A 61 -2.66 18.85 -0.76
CA THR A 61 -2.65 20.27 -0.44
C THR A 61 -2.24 21.03 -1.70
N THR A 62 -3.19 21.67 -2.36
CA THR A 62 -2.87 22.63 -3.40
C THR A 62 -2.26 23.84 -2.71
N SER A 63 -0.96 24.04 -2.87
CA SER A 63 -0.33 25.31 -2.51
C SER A 63 -0.92 26.39 -3.43
N SER A 64 -2.04 26.97 -3.02
CA SER A 64 -2.77 28.04 -3.71
C SER A 64 -1.99 29.37 -3.68
N GLY A 65 -0.67 29.30 -3.89
CA GLY A 65 0.24 30.46 -3.79
C GLY A 65 0.86 30.93 -5.11
N SER A 66 0.70 30.19 -6.21
CA SER A 66 1.19 30.68 -7.51
C SER A 66 0.14 30.48 -8.59
N SER A 67 -0.72 31.48 -8.73
CA SER A 67 -1.61 31.64 -9.90
C SER A 67 -0.82 31.41 -11.19
N GLY A 68 -1.31 30.52 -12.05
CA GLY A 68 -0.63 29.95 -13.21
C GLY A 68 -0.02 30.93 -14.24
N LEU A 69 -0.29 32.25 -14.15
CA LEU A 69 0.31 33.28 -15.01
C LEU A 69 1.72 33.69 -14.59
N VAL A 70 2.03 33.66 -13.29
CA VAL A 70 3.36 33.98 -12.78
C VAL A 70 4.35 32.80 -12.97
N SER A 71 3.83 31.59 -12.98
CA SER A 71 4.62 30.36 -13.13
C SER A 71 5.26 30.18 -14.50
N GLN A 72 4.62 30.61 -15.59
CA GLN A 72 5.18 30.44 -16.94
C GLN A 72 6.34 31.37 -17.24
N ASN A 73 6.26 32.64 -16.84
CA ASN A 73 7.36 33.59 -17.02
C ASN A 73 8.57 33.24 -16.14
N LYS A 74 8.32 32.70 -14.94
CA LYS A 74 9.37 32.23 -14.03
C LYS A 74 10.11 31.01 -14.55
N LYS A 75 9.39 30.02 -15.13
CA LYS A 75 10.02 28.85 -15.77
C LYS A 75 10.93 29.24 -16.93
N TYR A 76 10.51 30.23 -17.71
CA TYR A 76 11.32 30.74 -18.83
C TYR A 76 12.59 31.44 -18.36
N LEU A 77 12.48 32.32 -17.36
CA LEU A 77 13.63 33.04 -16.78
C LEU A 77 14.61 32.12 -16.06
N ALA A 78 14.11 31.14 -15.33
CA ALA A 78 14.94 30.15 -14.62
C ALA A 78 15.69 29.23 -15.60
N SER A 79 15.05 28.84 -16.71
CA SER A 79 15.73 28.06 -17.76
C SER A 79 16.83 28.85 -18.48
N MET A 80 16.66 30.15 -18.64
CA MET A 80 17.72 31.04 -19.17
C MET A 80 18.91 31.18 -18.21
N ALA A 81 18.66 31.11 -16.91
CA ALA A 81 19.72 31.13 -15.88
C ALA A 81 20.36 29.75 -15.62
N GLY A 82 19.98 28.71 -16.39
CA GLY A 82 20.49 27.35 -16.20
C GLY A 82 19.97 26.66 -14.95
N ILE A 83 18.96 27.22 -14.28
CA ILE A 83 18.34 26.68 -13.07
C ILE A 83 17.15 25.82 -13.50
N ASN A 84 17.26 24.53 -13.29
CA ASN A 84 16.22 23.57 -13.67
C ASN A 84 15.09 23.55 -12.63
N LEU A 85 14.13 24.48 -12.73
CA LEU A 85 12.92 24.56 -11.89
C LEU A 85 11.79 23.60 -12.38
N LEU A 86 12.11 22.64 -13.24
CA LEU A 86 11.14 21.80 -13.92
C LEU A 86 10.32 20.88 -12.98
N ASN A 87 10.64 20.79 -11.68
CA ASN A 87 10.00 19.84 -10.78
C ASN A 87 9.42 20.44 -9.50
N SER A 88 9.24 21.74 -9.42
CA SER A 88 8.63 22.38 -8.21
C SER A 88 7.13 22.61 -8.42
N GLY A 89 6.35 21.55 -8.50
CA GLY A 89 4.90 21.61 -8.61
C GLY A 89 4.23 20.68 -7.58
N SER A 90 3.04 21.02 -7.13
CA SER A 90 2.22 20.21 -6.21
C SER A 90 2.03 18.76 -6.66
N ASP A 91 2.00 18.51 -7.97
CA ASP A 91 1.87 17.17 -8.54
C ASP A 91 3.07 16.28 -8.25
N ASN A 92 4.27 16.84 -8.23
CA ASN A 92 5.49 16.09 -7.90
C ASN A 92 5.51 15.70 -6.42
N ASN A 93 5.10 16.60 -5.52
CA ASN A 93 5.06 16.32 -4.08
C ASN A 93 4.07 15.20 -3.75
N LEU A 94 2.94 15.15 -4.44
CA LEU A 94 1.98 14.06 -4.29
C LEU A 94 2.54 12.73 -4.78
N GLU A 95 3.17 12.68 -5.95
CA GLU A 95 3.79 11.45 -6.46
C GLU A 95 4.88 10.95 -5.50
N VAL A 96 5.68 11.86 -4.96
CA VAL A 96 6.68 11.53 -3.93
C VAL A 96 6.00 11.01 -2.66
N ALA A 97 4.90 11.61 -2.20
CA ALA A 97 4.14 11.14 -1.04
C ALA A 97 3.61 9.72 -1.23
N LEU A 98 3.05 9.41 -2.42
CA LEU A 98 2.55 8.07 -2.74
C LEU A 98 3.67 7.01 -2.73
N LYS A 99 4.85 7.35 -3.26
CA LYS A 99 6.03 6.47 -3.23
C LYS A 99 6.61 6.34 -1.82
N LEU A 100 6.62 7.45 -1.06
CA LEU A 100 7.14 7.49 0.30
C LEU A 100 6.33 6.57 1.23
N ALA A 101 5.02 6.45 1.03
CA ALA A 101 4.14 5.61 1.84
C ALA A 101 4.56 4.13 1.94
N LYS A 102 5.35 3.64 0.98
CA LYS A 102 5.90 2.27 0.96
C LYS A 102 7.44 2.24 1.03
N SER A 103 8.05 3.34 1.40
CA SER A 103 9.51 3.47 1.42
C SER A 103 10.11 3.05 2.76
N LYS A 104 11.39 2.66 2.71
CA LYS A 104 12.20 2.43 3.90
C LYS A 104 12.29 3.68 4.77
N LYS A 105 12.37 4.88 4.17
CA LYS A 105 12.49 6.15 4.89
C LYS A 105 11.30 6.40 5.83
N LEU A 106 10.08 6.13 5.35
CA LEU A 106 8.89 6.21 6.21
C LEU A 106 8.91 5.14 7.30
N LEU A 107 9.24 3.90 6.92
CA LEU A 107 9.28 2.80 7.87
C LEU A 107 10.28 3.05 9.01
N ASP A 108 11.46 3.61 8.71
CA ASP A 108 12.47 3.95 9.72
C ASP A 108 11.92 4.97 10.75
N GLN A 109 11.04 5.91 10.35
CA GLN A 109 10.36 6.81 11.27
C GLN A 109 9.28 6.10 12.09
N LEU A 110 8.50 5.21 11.46
CA LEU A 110 7.45 4.47 12.14
C LEU A 110 8.01 3.49 13.17
N ILE A 111 9.18 2.91 12.95
CA ILE A 111 9.84 1.99 13.90
C ILE A 111 10.23 2.71 15.21
N LEU A 112 10.34 4.03 15.23
CA LEU A 112 10.60 4.80 16.43
C LEU A 112 9.42 4.78 17.43
N TYR A 113 8.21 4.46 16.96
CA TYR A 113 7.08 4.21 17.84
C TYR A 113 7.22 2.84 18.51
N GLU A 114 7.19 2.79 19.82
CA GLU A 114 7.58 1.64 20.64
C GLU A 114 6.87 0.32 20.28
N SER A 115 5.57 0.37 20.00
CA SER A 115 4.78 -0.82 19.66
C SER A 115 4.80 -1.19 18.18
N PHE A 116 5.28 -0.32 17.28
CA PHE A 116 5.11 -0.48 15.85
C PHE A 116 5.76 -1.77 15.32
N LEU A 117 7.03 -2.00 15.64
CA LEU A 117 7.76 -3.15 15.11
C LEU A 117 7.24 -4.49 15.66
N PRO A 118 6.91 -4.63 16.97
CA PRO A 118 6.22 -5.81 17.49
C PRO A 118 4.84 -6.04 16.88
N ASP A 119 4.04 -4.99 16.71
CA ASP A 119 2.72 -5.08 16.09
C ASP A 119 2.82 -5.53 14.63
N LEU A 120 3.85 -5.09 13.90
CA LEU A 120 4.08 -5.45 12.50
C LEU A 120 4.50 -6.92 12.33
N LEU A 121 5.45 -7.40 13.13
CA LEU A 121 6.14 -8.68 12.86
C LEU A 121 5.79 -9.81 13.83
N ALA A 122 5.30 -9.50 15.03
CA ALA A 122 5.05 -10.50 16.06
C ALA A 122 3.56 -10.68 16.40
N SER A 123 2.65 -9.92 15.79
CA SER A 123 1.21 -10.04 16.03
C SER A 123 0.68 -11.38 15.54
N LYS A 124 0.04 -12.15 16.44
CA LYS A 124 -0.55 -13.46 16.14
C LYS A 124 -2.06 -13.43 16.09
N SER A 125 -2.69 -12.73 17.02
CA SER A 125 -4.15 -12.58 17.11
C SER A 125 -4.51 -11.35 17.92
N TRP A 126 -5.75 -10.91 17.77
CA TRP A 126 -6.33 -9.82 18.55
C TRP A 126 -7.55 -10.31 19.32
N SER A 127 -7.71 -9.86 20.57
CA SER A 127 -8.85 -10.17 21.40
C SER A 127 -9.82 -8.99 21.45
N MET A 128 -11.05 -9.20 20.97
CA MET A 128 -12.10 -8.18 20.99
C MET A 128 -12.52 -7.79 22.41
N GLN A 129 -12.54 -8.77 23.35
CA GLN A 129 -12.98 -8.54 24.73
C GLN A 129 -12.04 -7.62 25.52
N THR A 130 -10.73 -7.82 25.35
CA THR A 130 -9.70 -7.07 26.09
C THR A 130 -9.06 -5.97 25.24
N ASN A 131 -9.42 -5.87 23.96
CA ASN A 131 -8.82 -4.99 22.98
C ASN A 131 -7.27 -5.05 22.95
N THR A 132 -6.73 -6.25 23.12
CA THR A 132 -5.27 -6.44 23.17
C THR A 132 -4.76 -7.31 22.03
N VAL A 133 -3.60 -6.93 21.47
CA VAL A 133 -2.86 -7.75 20.54
C VAL A 133 -2.10 -8.81 21.33
N LYS A 134 -2.22 -10.06 20.88
CA LYS A 134 -1.44 -11.20 21.38
C LYS A 134 -0.28 -11.44 20.41
N TYR A 135 0.92 -11.40 20.96
CA TYR A 135 2.14 -11.64 20.18
C TYR A 135 2.54 -13.11 20.19
N ASP A 136 3.28 -13.51 19.19
CA ASP A 136 3.93 -14.82 19.16
C ASP A 136 5.08 -14.82 20.18
N LYS A 137 4.94 -15.64 21.21
CA LYS A 137 5.94 -15.79 22.29
C LYS A 137 7.29 -16.33 21.80
N ALA A 138 7.33 -16.96 20.63
CA ALA A 138 8.56 -17.40 20.01
C ALA A 138 9.35 -16.25 19.37
N LEU A 139 8.68 -15.12 19.06
CA LEU A 139 9.28 -13.96 18.43
C LEU A 139 9.51 -12.81 19.42
N TYR A 140 8.52 -12.52 20.27
CA TYR A 140 8.52 -11.33 21.12
C TYR A 140 7.93 -11.60 22.51
N ASP A 141 8.64 -11.21 23.56
CA ASP A 141 8.18 -11.22 24.96
C ASP A 141 7.59 -9.85 25.33
N LYS A 142 6.25 -9.78 25.37
CA LYS A 142 5.54 -8.55 25.73
C LYS A 142 5.81 -8.09 27.17
N LYS A 143 6.11 -9.01 28.10
CA LYS A 143 6.32 -8.64 29.51
C LYS A 143 7.60 -7.85 29.71
N ASN A 144 8.63 -8.24 28.99
CA ASN A 144 9.96 -7.63 29.07
C ASN A 144 10.27 -6.69 27.90
N ASN A 145 9.31 -6.50 26.97
CA ASN A 145 9.48 -5.71 25.75
C ASN A 145 10.73 -6.12 24.94
N GLN A 146 11.00 -7.43 24.83
CA GLN A 146 12.21 -7.95 24.21
C GLN A 146 11.94 -8.95 23.07
N TRP A 147 12.73 -8.85 22.02
CA TRP A 147 12.75 -9.83 20.96
C TRP A 147 13.50 -11.09 21.45
N VAL A 148 12.83 -12.24 21.38
CA VAL A 148 13.35 -13.54 21.85
C VAL A 148 13.58 -14.52 20.71
N ARG A 149 13.30 -14.12 19.46
CA ARG A 149 13.44 -14.97 18.28
C ARG A 149 14.87 -15.46 18.11
N LYS A 150 15.01 -16.72 17.69
CA LYS A 150 16.29 -17.28 17.25
C LYS A 150 16.51 -16.88 15.79
N ALA A 151 17.45 -16.00 15.54
CA ALA A 151 17.80 -15.57 14.19
C ALA A 151 19.15 -16.15 13.81
N SER A 152 19.25 -16.69 12.58
CA SER A 152 20.52 -17.08 11.94
C SER A 152 20.97 -16.00 10.99
N LEU A 153 22.28 -15.85 10.79
CA LEU A 153 22.82 -14.90 9.82
C LEU A 153 22.17 -15.07 8.44
N PRO A 154 21.82 -13.98 7.73
CA PRO A 154 22.18 -12.57 8.00
C PRO A 154 21.22 -11.83 8.95
N PHE A 155 20.19 -12.47 9.50
CA PHE A 155 19.19 -11.84 10.33
C PHE A 155 19.68 -11.62 11.77
N LYS A 156 19.16 -10.55 12.40
CA LYS A 156 19.45 -10.22 13.81
C LYS A 156 18.25 -10.59 14.69
N GLN A 157 18.48 -10.70 16.01
CA GLN A 157 17.42 -10.94 16.99
C GLN A 157 16.33 -9.84 16.93
N ILE A 158 16.74 -8.57 16.85
CA ILE A 158 15.84 -7.45 16.56
C ILE A 158 15.70 -7.36 15.04
N PRO A 159 14.48 -7.45 14.48
CA PRO A 159 14.24 -7.31 13.04
C PRO A 159 14.75 -5.98 12.51
N SER A 160 15.39 -6.02 11.33
CA SER A 160 15.83 -4.81 10.64
C SER A 160 14.66 -4.16 9.89
N SER A 161 14.78 -2.87 9.58
CA SER A 161 13.81 -2.18 8.73
C SER A 161 13.71 -2.77 7.33
N GLN A 162 14.78 -3.39 6.81
CA GLN A 162 14.76 -4.08 5.53
C GLN A 162 13.87 -5.34 5.57
N GLU A 163 13.95 -6.12 6.66
CA GLU A 163 13.11 -7.29 6.88
C GLU A 163 11.63 -6.88 7.08
N ALA A 164 11.41 -5.82 7.85
CA ALA A 164 10.09 -5.29 8.14
C ALA A 164 9.39 -4.68 6.90
N LEU A 165 10.15 -4.13 5.94
CA LEU A 165 9.61 -3.44 4.77
C LEU A 165 8.74 -4.34 3.88
N GLY A 166 9.11 -5.60 3.73
CA GLY A 166 8.35 -6.58 2.95
C GLY A 166 6.94 -6.79 3.52
N VAL A 167 6.85 -6.94 4.84
CA VAL A 167 5.56 -7.12 5.54
C VAL A 167 4.76 -5.82 5.53
N PHE A 168 5.41 -4.70 5.86
CA PHE A 168 4.77 -3.38 5.89
C PHE A 168 4.13 -2.99 4.57
N SER A 169 4.86 -3.16 3.45
CA SER A 169 4.35 -2.82 2.12
C SER A 169 3.16 -3.68 1.67
N GLY A 170 2.97 -4.86 2.26
CA GLY A 170 1.80 -5.71 2.06
C GLY A 170 0.56 -5.29 2.84
N LEU A 171 0.75 -4.59 3.97
CA LEU A 171 -0.33 -4.15 4.86
C LEU A 171 -0.82 -2.73 4.57
N VAL A 172 -0.02 -1.93 3.88
CA VAL A 172 -0.33 -0.52 3.55
C VAL A 172 -0.56 -0.36 2.06
N SER A 173 -1.69 0.21 1.70
CA SER A 173 -1.98 0.60 0.32
C SER A 173 -2.41 2.05 0.27
N ILE A 174 -1.80 2.80 -0.63
CA ILE A 174 -2.13 4.19 -0.93
C ILE A 174 -2.39 4.32 -2.42
N SER A 175 -3.44 5.01 -2.79
CA SER A 175 -3.82 5.20 -4.20
C SER A 175 -4.55 6.52 -4.38
N GLN A 176 -4.33 7.14 -5.54
CA GLN A 176 -5.06 8.32 -5.96
C GLN A 176 -6.13 7.95 -6.99
N ASP A 177 -7.33 8.46 -6.80
CA ASP A 177 -8.39 8.41 -7.81
C ASP A 177 -8.13 9.51 -8.86
N LYS A 178 -7.99 9.10 -10.13
CA LYS A 178 -7.68 10.01 -11.24
C LYS A 178 -8.79 11.01 -11.56
N LYS A 179 -10.06 10.68 -11.21
CA LYS A 179 -11.21 11.56 -11.48
C LYS A 179 -11.41 12.60 -10.39
N THR A 180 -11.35 12.17 -9.13
CA THR A 180 -11.60 13.02 -7.97
C THR A 180 -10.33 13.66 -7.42
N GLN A 181 -9.16 13.18 -7.86
CA GLN A 181 -7.83 13.56 -7.33
C GLN A 181 -7.64 13.24 -5.84
N LEU A 182 -8.62 12.59 -5.21
CA LEU A 182 -8.53 12.20 -3.81
C LEU A 182 -7.58 11.01 -3.63
N VAL A 183 -6.89 11.01 -2.50
CA VAL A 183 -5.98 9.96 -2.09
C VAL A 183 -6.62 9.10 -1.01
N THR A 184 -6.65 7.81 -1.23
CA THR A 184 -7.12 6.84 -0.23
C THR A 184 -5.93 6.07 0.33
N LEU A 185 -5.74 6.15 1.64
CA LEU A 185 -4.82 5.32 2.41
C LEU A 185 -5.62 4.21 3.10
N ASN A 186 -5.24 2.95 2.87
CA ASN A 186 -5.80 1.81 3.59
C ASN A 186 -4.67 1.13 4.35
N VAL A 187 -4.91 0.86 5.63
CA VAL A 187 -3.99 0.16 6.53
C VAL A 187 -4.68 -1.07 7.08
N GLU A 188 -4.07 -2.23 6.86
CA GLU A 188 -4.59 -3.52 7.28
C GLU A 188 -3.84 -4.02 8.51
N HIS A 189 -4.59 -4.48 9.54
CA HIS A 189 -3.99 -5.10 10.72
C HIS A 189 -4.97 -6.09 11.37
N LEU A 190 -4.45 -6.99 12.21
CA LEU A 190 -5.28 -7.92 13.00
C LEU A 190 -6.12 -7.18 14.06
N SER A 191 -5.62 -6.07 14.58
CA SER A 191 -6.32 -5.20 15.53
C SER A 191 -6.87 -3.97 14.80
N PRO A 192 -8.18 -3.66 14.93
CA PRO A 192 -8.78 -2.47 14.35
C PRO A 192 -8.21 -1.16 14.91
N VAL A 193 -7.85 -1.15 16.19
CA VAL A 193 -7.26 0.01 16.86
C VAL A 193 -5.85 0.29 16.34
N VAL A 194 -5.03 -0.75 16.16
CA VAL A 194 -3.68 -0.60 15.58
C VAL A 194 -3.77 -0.14 14.13
N ALA A 195 -4.72 -0.67 13.34
CA ALA A 195 -4.93 -0.22 11.97
C ALA A 195 -5.23 1.29 11.88
N GLN A 196 -6.13 1.79 12.73
CA GLN A 196 -6.43 3.20 12.85
C GLN A 196 -5.20 4.02 13.26
N GLN A 197 -4.51 3.60 14.30
CA GLN A 197 -3.35 4.30 14.84
C GLN A 197 -2.21 4.40 13.82
N TRP A 198 -1.93 3.33 13.10
CA TRP A 198 -0.93 3.33 12.03
C TRP A 198 -1.33 4.27 10.89
N SER A 199 -2.61 4.31 10.55
CA SER A 199 -3.08 5.22 9.50
C SER A 199 -2.83 6.67 9.87
N LEU A 200 -3.06 7.07 11.14
CA LEU A 200 -2.74 8.40 11.66
C LEU A 200 -1.23 8.68 11.64
N TRP A 201 -0.42 7.72 12.11
CA TRP A 201 1.03 7.88 12.11
C TRP A 201 1.61 8.00 10.70
N ILE A 202 1.15 7.18 9.76
CA ILE A 202 1.60 7.22 8.36
C ILE A 202 1.34 8.59 7.73
N VAL A 203 0.14 9.14 7.87
CA VAL A 203 -0.19 10.47 7.33
C VAL A 203 0.68 11.56 7.97
N LYS A 204 0.81 11.52 9.30
CA LYS A 204 1.66 12.46 10.04
C LYS A 204 3.11 12.41 9.57
N GLU A 205 3.70 11.22 9.51
CA GLU A 205 5.12 11.07 9.15
C GLU A 205 5.39 11.38 7.69
N ILE A 206 4.47 11.07 6.76
CA ILE A 206 4.61 11.48 5.35
C ILE A 206 4.67 13.01 5.26
N ASN A 207 3.75 13.72 5.91
CA ASN A 207 3.73 15.18 5.91
C ASN A 207 5.00 15.76 6.56
N ALA A 208 5.43 15.21 7.69
CA ALA A 208 6.63 15.66 8.40
C ALA A 208 7.92 15.45 7.56
N ILE A 209 8.06 14.28 6.93
CA ILE A 209 9.23 13.99 6.09
C ILE A 209 9.30 14.95 4.90
N LEU A 210 8.16 15.20 4.23
CA LEU A 210 8.12 16.07 3.05
C LEU A 210 8.28 17.54 3.42
N ALA A 211 7.70 17.99 4.53
CA ALA A 211 7.92 19.33 5.05
C ALA A 211 9.40 19.57 5.40
N ASN A 212 10.04 18.62 6.08
CA ASN A 212 11.48 18.72 6.42
C ASN A 212 12.37 18.70 5.16
N MET A 213 12.00 17.93 4.14
CA MET A 213 12.71 17.95 2.86
C MET A 213 12.61 19.32 2.18
N GLU A 214 11.41 19.91 2.16
CA GLU A 214 11.19 21.23 1.57
C GLU A 214 11.98 22.32 2.34
N ILE A 215 11.92 22.30 3.67
CA ILE A 215 12.68 23.25 4.52
C ILE A 215 14.17 23.15 4.22
N SER A 216 14.73 21.93 4.16
CA SER A 216 16.14 21.71 3.87
C SER A 216 16.53 22.18 2.45
N ASN A 217 15.71 21.89 1.46
CA ASN A 217 15.96 22.28 0.07
C ASN A 217 15.85 23.80 -0.10
N SER A 218 14.85 24.43 0.51
CA SER A 218 14.65 25.89 0.46
C SER A 218 15.79 26.61 1.15
N GLN A 219 16.26 26.13 2.31
CA GLN A 219 17.42 26.71 3.01
C GLN A 219 18.69 26.63 2.15
N ALA A 220 18.97 25.45 1.56
CA ALA A 220 20.13 25.28 0.67
C ALA A 220 20.06 26.22 -0.55
N SER A 221 18.86 26.40 -1.12
CA SER A 221 18.64 27.35 -2.23
C SER A 221 18.89 28.79 -1.82
N ILE A 222 18.40 29.21 -0.66
CA ILE A 222 18.62 30.56 -0.11
C ILE A 222 20.13 30.82 0.11
N ASP A 223 20.85 29.87 0.70
CA ASP A 223 22.28 29.99 0.97
C ASP A 223 23.08 30.10 -0.34
N TYR A 224 22.74 29.30 -1.33
CA TYR A 224 23.35 29.36 -2.66
C TYR A 224 23.09 30.71 -3.33
N LEU A 225 21.83 31.17 -3.39
CA LEU A 225 21.46 32.44 -4.01
C LEU A 225 22.12 33.63 -3.32
N ASN A 226 22.22 33.63 -1.98
CA ASN A 226 22.92 34.64 -1.24
C ASN A 226 24.43 34.70 -1.59
N SER A 227 25.04 33.54 -1.85
CA SER A 227 26.43 33.50 -2.31
C SER A 227 26.59 34.09 -3.73
N GLN A 228 25.63 33.80 -4.62
CA GLN A 228 25.66 34.32 -6.00
C GLN A 228 25.42 35.82 -6.09
N ILE A 229 24.57 36.39 -5.26
CA ILE A 229 24.33 37.83 -5.18
C ILE A 229 25.62 38.62 -4.90
N LYS A 230 26.52 38.07 -4.04
CA LYS A 230 27.77 38.73 -3.66
C LYS A 230 28.77 38.86 -4.83
N ILE A 231 28.74 37.95 -5.78
CA ILE A 231 29.67 37.88 -6.91
C ILE A 231 29.09 38.35 -8.25
N THR A 232 27.77 38.57 -8.29
CA THR A 232 27.08 38.97 -9.52
C THR A 232 27.12 40.47 -9.71
N PRO A 233 27.74 41.00 -10.79
CA PRO A 233 27.83 42.43 -11.05
C PRO A 233 26.55 43.05 -11.61
N TYR A 234 25.65 42.24 -12.22
CA TYR A 234 24.47 42.70 -12.93
C TYR A 234 23.29 42.92 -11.97
N SER A 235 22.69 44.10 -11.96
CA SER A 235 21.60 44.50 -11.07
C SER A 235 20.32 43.70 -11.32
N GLU A 236 20.02 43.42 -12.60
CA GLU A 236 18.82 42.64 -13.02
C GLU A 236 18.91 41.23 -12.50
N LEU A 237 20.06 40.56 -12.56
CA LEU A 237 20.25 39.22 -12.02
C LEU A 237 20.12 39.18 -10.50
N ARG A 238 20.67 40.20 -9.81
CA ARG A 238 20.50 40.31 -8.34
C ARG A 238 19.01 40.44 -7.95
N THR A 239 18.25 41.25 -8.69
CA THR A 239 16.82 41.42 -8.44
C THR A 239 16.08 40.05 -8.62
N MET A 240 16.43 39.28 -9.66
CA MET A 240 15.89 37.95 -9.87
C MET A 240 16.26 36.97 -8.75
N PHE A 241 17.48 37.00 -8.24
CA PHE A 241 17.90 36.18 -7.11
C PHE A 241 17.15 36.55 -5.82
N TYR A 242 16.87 37.80 -5.57
CA TYR A 242 16.02 38.20 -4.42
C TYR A 242 14.58 37.67 -4.55
N GLN A 243 14.02 37.67 -5.76
CA GLN A 243 12.70 37.06 -5.99
C GLN A 243 12.69 35.55 -5.73
N LEU A 244 13.73 34.83 -6.15
CA LEU A 244 13.87 33.40 -5.88
C LEU A 244 14.08 33.10 -4.38
N ILE A 245 14.81 33.95 -3.67
CA ILE A 245 14.95 33.87 -2.20
C ILE A 245 13.59 34.07 -1.52
N GLN A 246 12.83 35.07 -1.95
CA GLN A 246 11.49 35.32 -1.42
C GLN A 246 10.58 34.09 -1.62
N GLU A 247 10.60 33.48 -2.80
CA GLU A 247 9.82 32.27 -3.10
C GLU A 247 10.26 31.07 -2.25
N SER A 248 11.57 30.82 -2.13
CA SER A 248 12.12 29.76 -1.29
C SER A 248 11.78 29.99 0.19
N THR A 249 11.83 31.24 0.65
CA THR A 249 11.44 31.59 2.03
C THR A 249 9.94 31.35 2.27
N GLN A 250 9.09 31.68 1.30
CA GLN A 250 7.66 31.41 1.38
C GLN A 250 7.37 29.91 1.43
N SER A 251 8.01 29.09 0.58
CA SER A 251 7.88 27.63 0.60
C SER A 251 8.31 27.04 1.93
N MET A 252 9.47 27.49 2.45
CA MET A 252 9.98 27.06 3.74
C MET A 252 9.03 27.43 4.89
N MET A 253 8.46 28.65 4.87
CA MET A 253 7.50 29.09 5.86
C MET A 253 6.22 28.23 5.83
N LEU A 254 5.66 27.97 4.64
CA LEU A 254 4.47 27.13 4.49
C LEU A 254 4.71 25.70 5.00
N ALA A 255 5.87 25.13 4.68
CA ALA A 255 6.27 23.81 5.17
C ALA A 255 6.44 23.76 6.69
N SER A 256 6.90 24.87 7.30
CA SER A 256 7.15 24.96 8.76
C SER A 256 5.87 25.12 9.57
N VAL A 257 4.86 25.80 9.02
CA VAL A 257 3.64 26.18 9.76
C VAL A 257 2.52 25.17 9.56
N ASN A 258 2.48 24.48 8.41
CA ASN A 258 1.39 23.57 8.08
C ASN A 258 1.75 22.11 8.42
N PRO A 259 1.14 21.49 9.45
CA PRO A 259 1.38 20.09 9.78
C PRO A 259 0.85 19.11 8.71
N GLU A 260 -0.12 19.54 7.89
CA GLU A 260 -0.66 18.80 6.73
C GLU A 260 -0.12 19.39 5.42
N TYR A 261 1.20 19.43 5.29
CA TYR A 261 1.90 20.15 4.23
C TYR A 261 1.59 19.63 2.82
N VAL A 262 1.48 18.32 2.62
CA VAL A 262 1.25 17.69 1.30
C VAL A 262 -0.10 17.00 1.22
N LEU A 263 -0.51 16.34 2.30
CA LEU A 263 -1.75 15.56 2.37
C LEU A 263 -2.63 16.11 3.49
N THR A 264 -3.76 16.71 3.11
CA THR A 264 -4.77 17.19 4.06
C THR A 264 -5.83 16.14 4.27
N THR A 265 -6.17 15.87 5.52
CA THR A 265 -7.15 14.87 5.90
C THR A 265 -8.57 15.40 5.69
N ILE A 266 -9.34 14.74 4.78
CA ILE A 266 -10.77 15.02 4.58
C ILE A 266 -11.59 14.18 5.54
N ASP A 267 -11.31 12.84 5.56
CA ASP A 267 -12.01 11.89 6.42
C ASP A 267 -10.96 11.11 7.23
N PRO A 268 -10.89 11.36 8.55
CA PRO A 268 -9.91 10.70 9.39
C PRO A 268 -10.22 9.20 9.55
N PRO A 269 -9.21 8.37 9.81
CA PRO A 269 -9.42 6.94 9.98
C PRO A 269 -10.25 6.66 11.23
N VAL A 270 -11.30 5.87 11.07
CA VAL A 270 -12.12 5.35 12.18
C VAL A 270 -11.69 3.93 12.54
N ILE A 271 -11.97 3.49 13.78
CA ILE A 271 -11.78 2.10 14.19
C ILE A 271 -12.77 1.24 13.42
N PRO A 272 -12.31 0.30 12.55
CA PRO A 272 -13.23 -0.53 11.78
C PRO A 272 -13.99 -1.50 12.69
N GLU A 273 -15.32 -1.46 12.63
CA GLU A 273 -16.19 -2.37 13.38
C GLU A 273 -16.25 -3.76 12.74
N MET A 274 -16.20 -3.81 11.41
CA MET A 274 -16.30 -5.05 10.64
C MET A 274 -14.94 -5.48 10.06
N LYS A 275 -14.71 -6.80 10.06
CA LYS A 275 -13.52 -7.36 9.38
C LYS A 275 -13.61 -7.15 7.86
N SER A 276 -12.50 -6.85 7.24
CA SER A 276 -12.37 -6.70 5.79
C SER A 276 -12.00 -8.01 5.10
N LYS A 277 -11.21 -8.87 5.79
CA LYS A 277 -10.73 -10.17 5.28
C LYS A 277 -10.79 -11.25 6.38
N PRO A 278 -10.87 -12.54 6.01
CA PRO A 278 -11.21 -13.08 4.70
C PRO A 278 -12.71 -12.94 4.38
N LYS A 279 -13.04 -12.86 3.08
CA LYS A 279 -14.44 -12.96 2.62
C LYS A 279 -14.87 -14.43 2.64
N ARG A 280 -15.20 -14.95 3.83
CA ARG A 280 -15.44 -16.38 4.08
C ARG A 280 -16.46 -17.01 3.13
N ALA A 281 -17.57 -16.31 2.83
CA ALA A 281 -18.56 -16.79 1.89
C ALA A 281 -17.95 -17.02 0.50
N LEU A 282 -17.16 -16.08 -0.02
CA LEU A 282 -16.53 -16.19 -1.32
C LEU A 282 -15.52 -17.36 -1.37
N SER A 283 -14.71 -17.51 -0.31
CA SER A 283 -13.73 -18.62 -0.22
C SER A 283 -14.44 -19.99 -0.24
N SER A 284 -15.56 -20.11 0.49
CA SER A 284 -16.34 -21.37 0.55
C SER A 284 -17.01 -21.67 -0.79
N ILE A 285 -17.56 -20.66 -1.47
CA ILE A 285 -18.17 -20.82 -2.81
C ILE A 285 -17.11 -21.27 -3.83
N LEU A 286 -15.93 -20.61 -3.86
CA LEU A 286 -14.85 -20.99 -4.77
C LEU A 286 -14.33 -22.39 -4.49
N GLY A 287 -14.15 -22.78 -3.22
CA GLY A 287 -13.71 -24.12 -2.85
C GLY A 287 -14.72 -25.19 -3.23
N THR A 288 -16.01 -24.93 -3.07
CA THR A 288 -17.08 -25.86 -3.50
C THR A 288 -17.11 -26.01 -5.02
N LEU A 289 -16.97 -24.91 -5.76
CA LEU A 289 -16.97 -24.91 -7.22
C LEU A 289 -15.76 -25.69 -7.78
N LEU A 290 -14.56 -25.44 -7.22
CA LEU A 290 -13.35 -26.17 -7.58
C LEU A 290 -13.48 -27.66 -7.25
N GLY A 291 -14.05 -28.02 -6.11
CA GLY A 291 -14.32 -29.40 -5.74
C GLY A 291 -15.29 -30.08 -6.70
N GLY A 292 -16.35 -29.40 -7.15
CA GLY A 292 -17.28 -29.87 -8.15
C GLY A 292 -16.59 -30.10 -9.50
N MET A 293 -15.80 -29.16 -9.98
CA MET A 293 -15.05 -29.32 -11.23
C MET A 293 -14.05 -30.48 -11.17
N LEU A 294 -13.32 -30.63 -10.08
CA LEU A 294 -12.40 -31.75 -9.89
C LEU A 294 -13.12 -33.10 -9.87
N SER A 295 -14.30 -33.18 -9.23
CA SER A 295 -15.09 -34.41 -9.20
C SER A 295 -15.51 -34.86 -10.59
N ILE A 296 -15.90 -33.91 -11.46
CA ILE A 296 -16.25 -34.15 -12.86
C ILE A 296 -15.03 -34.65 -13.64
N LEU A 297 -13.88 -33.96 -13.50
CA LEU A 297 -12.64 -34.38 -14.18
C LEU A 297 -12.22 -35.81 -13.79
N ILE A 298 -12.29 -36.16 -12.50
CA ILE A 298 -11.96 -37.52 -12.05
C ILE A 298 -12.85 -38.58 -12.71
N ILE A 299 -14.13 -38.27 -12.93
CA ILE A 299 -15.06 -39.20 -13.59
C ILE A 299 -14.69 -39.40 -15.05
N PHE A 300 -14.26 -38.38 -15.77
CA PHE A 300 -13.85 -38.46 -17.17
C PHE A 300 -12.53 -39.21 -17.39
N PHE A 301 -11.63 -39.16 -16.40
CA PHE A 301 -10.36 -39.89 -16.48
C PHE A 301 -10.41 -41.30 -15.90
N ARG A 302 -11.54 -41.72 -15.35
CA ARG A 302 -11.74 -43.07 -14.80
C ARG A 302 -12.43 -43.99 -15.79
#